data_8a3e1eed5c8996432beeb0c48be15ae8
#
_entry.id   8a3e1eed5c8996432beeb0c48be15ae8
#
_cell.length_a   1.000
_cell.length_b   1.000
_cell.length_c   1.000
_cell.angle_alpha   90.00
_cell.angle_beta   90.00
_cell.angle_gamma   90.00
#
_symmetry.space_group_name_H-M   'P 1'
#
loop_
_entity.id
_entity.type
_entity.pdbx_description
1 polymer ?
#
loop_
_entity_poly.entity_id
_entity_poly.type
_entity_poly.pdbx_seq_one_letter_code
_entity_poly.pdbx_strand_id
1 'polypeptide(L)'
;MTSNSFESLLYQLSSVFLWPALLLIIIALCYTLFASGTLIAEMYMRRNGPRRGKLSIYARQDSDNSDDIELWIMRQLEPLRLVSRISPLLGLVATLIPMGPALLALSENNTASVGQNMVVAFAGVTLALIAASLSFVVLNIRRRWLFEELRLVECDAQALVKGGC
;
A
#
# COMPACT_ATOMS: atom_id res chain seq x y z
N MET A 1 -32.65 9.83 29.07
CA MET A 1 -31.68 8.97 29.79
C MET A 1 -31.04 7.90 28.91
N THR A 2 -31.67 7.50 27.83
CA THR A 2 -31.11 6.46 26.88
C THR A 2 -30.07 7.01 25.90
N SER A 3 -30.11 8.31 25.55
CA SER A 3 -29.15 8.94 24.63
C SER A 3 -27.71 8.93 25.16
N ASN A 4 -27.54 9.26 26.45
CA ASN A 4 -26.18 9.34 27.03
C ASN A 4 -25.49 7.97 27.12
N SER A 5 -26.25 6.88 27.30
CA SER A 5 -25.69 5.52 27.33
C SER A 5 -25.31 5.06 25.92
N PHE A 6 -26.05 5.44 24.90
CA PHE A 6 -25.75 5.11 23.51
C PHE A 6 -24.56 5.90 22.99
N GLU A 7 -24.45 7.18 23.34
CA GLU A 7 -23.27 8.01 22.98
C GLU A 7 -21.98 7.49 23.62
N SER A 8 -22.03 7.09 24.91
CA SER A 8 -20.86 6.53 25.59
C SER A 8 -20.41 5.20 25.00
N LEU A 9 -21.35 4.35 24.57
CA LEU A 9 -21.06 3.09 23.89
C LEU A 9 -20.40 3.33 22.52
N LEU A 10 -20.93 4.27 21.71
CA LEU A 10 -20.33 4.63 20.43
C LEU A 10 -18.92 5.20 20.60
N TYR A 11 -18.71 6.01 21.61
CA TYR A 11 -17.41 6.56 21.94
C TYR A 11 -16.39 5.47 22.33
N GLN A 12 -16.77 4.53 23.22
CA GLN A 12 -15.92 3.40 23.59
C GLN A 12 -15.62 2.52 22.39
N LEU A 13 -16.61 2.25 21.54
CA LEU A 13 -16.43 1.45 20.33
C LEU A 13 -15.45 2.13 19.38
N SER A 14 -15.58 3.42 19.14
CA SER A 14 -14.67 4.15 18.25
C SER A 14 -13.23 4.20 18.79
N SER A 15 -13.04 4.34 20.10
CA SER A 15 -11.71 4.36 20.72
C SER A 15 -10.99 3.01 20.61
N VAL A 16 -11.74 1.90 20.69
CA VAL A 16 -11.16 0.55 20.49
C VAL A 16 -10.68 0.39 19.05
N PHE A 17 -11.37 0.96 18.05
CA PHE A 17 -10.97 0.89 16.64
C PHE A 17 -9.74 1.74 16.31
N LEU A 18 -9.37 2.72 17.13
CA LEU A 18 -8.20 3.55 16.92
C LEU A 18 -6.90 2.73 16.95
N TRP A 19 -6.77 1.81 17.91
CA TRP A 19 -5.59 0.95 18.05
C TRP A 19 -5.31 0.08 16.80
N PRO A 20 -6.27 -0.71 16.31
CA PRO A 20 -6.06 -1.49 15.10
C PRO A 20 -5.84 -0.63 13.85
N ALA A 21 -6.49 0.55 13.76
CA ALA A 21 -6.27 1.46 12.65
C ALA A 21 -4.83 2.00 12.61
N LEU A 22 -4.28 2.44 13.75
CA LEU A 22 -2.89 2.89 13.84
C LEU A 22 -1.91 1.74 13.56
N LEU A 23 -2.19 0.55 14.06
CA LEU A 23 -1.35 -0.63 13.81
C LEU A 23 -1.33 -0.98 12.32
N LEU A 24 -2.48 -0.94 11.64
CA LEU A 24 -2.56 -1.15 10.19
C LEU A 24 -1.78 -0.10 9.41
N ILE A 25 -1.80 1.17 9.81
CA ILE A 25 -1.02 2.25 9.19
C ILE A 25 0.49 1.97 9.33
N ILE A 26 0.95 1.54 10.51
CA ILE A 26 2.35 1.20 10.73
C ILE A 26 2.77 0.00 9.88
N ILE A 27 1.96 -1.05 9.83
CA ILE A 27 2.21 -2.22 8.99
C ILE A 27 2.29 -1.83 7.51
N ALA A 28 1.33 -1.02 7.03
CA ALA A 28 1.31 -0.52 5.67
C ALA A 28 2.58 0.30 5.34
N LEU A 29 3.02 1.14 6.27
CA LEU A 29 4.23 1.95 6.12
C LEU A 29 5.49 1.06 6.08
N CYS A 30 5.64 0.11 6.99
CA CYS A 30 6.76 -0.83 6.99
C CYS A 30 6.81 -1.65 5.69
N TYR A 31 5.65 -2.13 5.23
CA TYR A 31 5.54 -2.87 3.98
C TYR A 31 5.95 -2.02 2.77
N THR A 32 5.50 -0.77 2.69
CA THR A 32 5.83 0.13 1.58
C THR A 32 7.30 0.57 1.58
N LEU A 33 7.89 0.76 2.75
CA LEU A 33 9.34 1.02 2.89
C LEU A 33 10.16 -0.19 2.43
N PHE A 34 9.77 -1.40 2.82
CA PHE A 34 10.41 -2.63 2.35
C PHE A 34 10.28 -2.78 0.82
N ALA A 35 9.08 -2.58 0.28
CA ALA A 35 8.82 -2.65 -1.16
C ALA A 35 9.61 -1.59 -1.95
N SER A 36 9.74 -0.37 -1.42
CA SER A 36 10.55 0.69 -2.04
C SER A 36 12.04 0.36 -1.99
N GLY A 37 12.52 -0.22 -0.90
CA GLY A 37 13.90 -0.68 -0.76
C GLY A 37 14.27 -1.76 -1.79
N THR A 38 13.39 -2.77 -1.96
CA THR A 38 13.59 -3.81 -2.98
C THR A 38 13.58 -3.25 -4.40
N LEU A 39 12.73 -2.27 -4.68
CA LEU A 39 12.68 -1.61 -5.98
C LEU A 39 13.96 -0.82 -6.27
N ILE A 40 14.48 -0.07 -5.29
CA ILE A 40 15.74 0.67 -5.43
C ILE A 40 16.91 -0.31 -5.66
N ALA A 41 16.96 -1.42 -4.93
CA ALA A 41 17.96 -2.47 -5.11
C ALA A 41 17.89 -3.09 -6.52
N GLU A 42 16.69 -3.44 -6.98
CA GLU A 42 16.47 -3.95 -8.35
C GLU A 42 16.89 -2.91 -9.41
N MET A 43 16.57 -1.65 -9.22
CA MET A 43 16.96 -0.55 -10.12
C MET A 43 18.49 -0.41 -10.20
N TYR A 44 19.17 -0.50 -9.06
CA TYR A 44 20.64 -0.45 -9.01
C TYR A 44 21.28 -1.65 -9.69
N MET A 45 20.75 -2.85 -9.46
CA MET A 45 21.24 -4.08 -10.09
C MET A 45 21.00 -4.08 -11.61
N ARG A 46 19.86 -3.58 -12.08
CA ARG A 46 19.55 -3.43 -13.51
C ARG A 46 20.47 -2.44 -14.23
N ARG A 47 20.99 -1.46 -13.51
CA ARG A 47 21.97 -0.49 -14.07
C ARG A 47 23.35 -1.10 -14.27
N ASN A 48 23.72 -2.07 -13.42
CA ASN A 48 25.09 -2.63 -13.38
C ASN A 48 25.21 -4.08 -13.89
N GLY A 49 24.12 -4.75 -14.31
CA GLY A 49 24.14 -6.17 -14.69
C GLY A 49 23.30 -6.51 -15.92
N PRO A 50 23.48 -7.72 -16.49
CA PRO A 50 22.72 -8.17 -17.66
C PRO A 50 21.23 -8.30 -17.31
N ARG A 51 20.38 -7.89 -18.24
CA ARG A 51 18.89 -7.86 -18.15
C ARG A 51 18.27 -9.27 -18.06
N ARG A 52 18.53 -10.02 -17.01
CA ARG A 52 17.79 -11.26 -16.73
C ARG A 52 16.74 -10.96 -15.66
N GLY A 53 15.53 -10.59 -16.09
CA GLY A 53 14.40 -10.40 -15.21
C GLY A 53 13.89 -11.73 -14.64
N LYS A 54 13.25 -11.68 -13.48
CA LYS A 54 12.62 -12.85 -12.85
C LYS A 54 11.56 -13.48 -13.76
N LEU A 55 10.92 -12.69 -14.61
CA LEU A 55 9.90 -13.14 -15.55
C LEU A 55 10.48 -14.04 -16.65
N SER A 56 11.68 -13.76 -17.15
CA SER A 56 12.33 -14.58 -18.16
C SER A 56 12.67 -15.99 -17.67
N ILE A 57 12.90 -16.14 -16.36
CA ILE A 57 13.14 -17.44 -15.73
C ILE A 57 11.82 -18.20 -15.59
N TYR A 58 10.75 -17.50 -15.20
CA TYR A 58 9.41 -18.10 -15.01
C TYR A 58 8.76 -18.50 -16.35
N ALA A 59 8.84 -17.62 -17.35
CA ALA A 59 8.33 -17.88 -18.71
C ALA A 59 9.03 -19.05 -19.40
N ARG A 60 10.29 -19.33 -19.05
CA ARG A 60 11.03 -20.48 -19.61
C ARG A 60 10.63 -21.81 -18.99
N GLN A 61 10.04 -21.79 -17.81
CA GLN A 61 9.63 -22.98 -17.07
C GLN A 61 8.18 -23.38 -17.36
N ASP A 62 7.32 -22.44 -17.81
CA ASP A 62 5.87 -22.64 -18.00
C ASP A 62 5.43 -22.00 -19.33
N SER A 63 5.97 -22.49 -20.45
CA SER A 63 5.90 -21.85 -21.76
C SER A 63 4.56 -22.02 -22.48
N ASP A 64 3.48 -22.47 -21.81
CA ASP A 64 2.24 -22.84 -22.53
C ASP A 64 1.09 -21.83 -22.46
N ASN A 65 1.08 -20.82 -21.55
CA ASN A 65 -0.01 -19.85 -21.46
C ASN A 65 0.44 -18.44 -21.07
N SER A 66 0.39 -17.52 -22.02
CA SER A 66 0.56 -16.06 -21.76
C SER A 66 -0.40 -15.54 -20.68
N ASP A 67 -1.60 -16.11 -20.58
CA ASP A 67 -2.64 -15.74 -19.62
C ASP A 67 -2.23 -16.02 -18.17
N ASP A 68 -1.49 -17.10 -17.92
CA ASP A 68 -1.02 -17.44 -16.56
C ASP A 68 0.07 -16.48 -16.07
N ILE A 69 0.91 -15.98 -16.99
CA ILE A 69 1.95 -14.99 -16.67
C ILE A 69 1.31 -13.64 -16.32
N GLU A 70 0.27 -13.24 -17.03
CA GLU A 70 -0.46 -12.00 -16.75
C GLU A 70 -1.18 -12.08 -15.39
N LEU A 71 -1.81 -13.21 -15.08
CA LEU A 71 -2.42 -13.47 -13.77
C LEU A 71 -1.40 -13.42 -12.63
N TRP A 72 -0.21 -13.96 -12.83
CA TRP A 72 0.87 -13.92 -11.85
C TRP A 72 1.33 -12.48 -11.58
N ILE A 73 1.50 -11.67 -12.65
CA ILE A 73 1.84 -10.24 -12.55
C ILE A 73 0.77 -9.50 -11.74
N MET A 74 -0.52 -9.73 -12.02
CA MET A 74 -1.61 -9.09 -11.31
C MET A 74 -1.61 -9.44 -9.82
N ARG A 75 -1.44 -10.71 -9.47
CA ARG A 75 -1.36 -11.17 -8.07
C ARG A 75 -0.19 -10.56 -7.32
N GLN A 76 0.95 -10.39 -7.98
CA GLN A 76 2.14 -9.80 -7.34
C GLN A 76 1.99 -8.30 -7.07
N LEU A 77 1.19 -7.59 -7.88
CA LEU A 77 0.93 -6.16 -7.73
C LEU A 77 -0.27 -5.85 -6.83
N GLU A 78 -1.11 -6.84 -6.53
CA GLU A 78 -2.34 -6.70 -5.76
C GLU A 78 -2.12 -6.08 -4.37
N PRO A 79 -1.16 -6.54 -3.53
CA PRO A 79 -0.97 -5.97 -2.20
C PRO A 79 -0.54 -4.51 -2.23
N LEU A 80 0.30 -4.10 -3.18
CA LEU A 80 0.69 -2.70 -3.37
C LEU A 80 -0.50 -1.84 -3.80
N ARG A 81 -1.37 -2.38 -4.65
CA ARG A 81 -2.60 -1.71 -5.09
C ARG A 81 -3.58 -1.52 -3.94
N LEU A 82 -3.73 -2.53 -3.09
CA LEU A 82 -4.56 -2.46 -1.89
C LEU A 82 -4.05 -1.39 -0.92
N VAL A 83 -2.76 -1.43 -0.59
CA VAL A 83 -2.16 -0.45 0.33
C VAL A 83 -2.30 0.97 -0.19
N SER A 84 -2.06 1.23 -1.48
CA SER A 84 -2.20 2.57 -2.06
C SER A 84 -3.62 3.14 -1.97
N ARG A 85 -4.65 2.29 -1.96
CA ARG A 85 -6.05 2.69 -1.88
C ARG A 85 -6.57 2.75 -0.45
N ILE A 86 -6.18 1.79 0.41
CA ILE A 86 -6.70 1.67 1.76
C ILE A 86 -6.00 2.64 2.71
N SER A 87 -4.69 2.90 2.53
CA SER A 87 -3.94 3.78 3.43
C SER A 87 -4.55 5.19 3.59
N PRO A 88 -5.00 5.90 2.53
CA PRO A 88 -5.64 7.20 2.71
C PRO A 88 -6.95 7.13 3.50
N LEU A 89 -7.72 6.04 3.33
CA LEU A 89 -8.97 5.83 4.07
C LEU A 89 -8.69 5.58 5.56
N LEU A 90 -7.66 4.79 5.87
CA LEU A 90 -7.21 4.59 7.25
C LEU A 90 -6.71 5.90 7.86
N GLY A 91 -6.04 6.76 7.09
CA GLY A 91 -5.63 8.09 7.53
C GLY A 91 -6.83 8.96 7.90
N LEU A 92 -7.90 8.92 7.12
CA LEU A 92 -9.14 9.63 7.44
C LEU A 92 -9.76 9.13 8.77
N VAL A 93 -9.84 7.81 8.94
CA VAL A 93 -10.33 7.21 10.18
C VAL A 93 -9.46 7.62 11.37
N ALA A 94 -8.13 7.62 11.21
CA ALA A 94 -7.19 8.03 12.25
C ALA A 94 -7.31 9.49 12.68
N THR A 95 -7.88 10.37 11.85
CA THR A 95 -8.19 11.76 12.23
C THR A 95 -9.56 11.91 12.86
N LEU A 96 -10.57 11.20 12.36
CA LEU A 96 -11.94 11.35 12.83
C LEU A 96 -12.13 10.84 14.27
N ILE A 97 -11.48 9.73 14.63
CA ILE A 97 -11.64 9.14 15.96
C ILE A 97 -11.13 10.08 17.08
N PRO A 98 -9.91 10.65 17.02
CA PRO A 98 -9.43 11.56 18.08
C PRO A 98 -10.15 12.92 18.12
N MET A 99 -10.88 13.28 17.07
CA MET A 99 -11.63 14.54 17.06
C MET A 99 -12.77 14.57 18.07
N GLY A 100 -13.43 13.44 18.33
CA GLY A 100 -14.48 13.34 19.35
C GLY A 100 -13.99 13.76 20.74
N PRO A 101 -12.95 13.09 21.30
CA PRO A 101 -12.35 13.50 22.57
C PRO A 101 -11.79 14.93 22.58
N ALA A 102 -11.23 15.39 21.46
CA ALA A 102 -10.72 16.75 21.36
C ALA A 102 -11.84 17.81 21.53
N LEU A 103 -12.99 17.58 20.93
CA LEU A 103 -14.16 18.48 21.07
C LEU A 103 -14.72 18.46 22.49
N LEU A 104 -14.77 17.30 23.15
CA LEU A 104 -15.18 17.21 24.57
C LEU A 104 -14.20 17.95 25.46
N ALA A 105 -12.91 17.77 25.30
CA ALA A 105 -11.89 18.48 26.07
C ALA A 105 -11.97 20.01 25.87
N LEU A 106 -12.36 20.45 24.67
CA LEU A 106 -12.58 21.87 24.39
C LEU A 106 -13.77 22.42 25.20
N SER A 107 -14.85 21.66 25.31
CA SER A 107 -16.02 22.07 26.14
C SER A 107 -15.69 22.17 27.62
N GLU A 108 -14.70 21.41 28.09
CA GLU A 108 -14.19 21.40 29.47
C GLU A 108 -13.06 22.43 29.69
N ASN A 109 -12.75 23.27 28.72
CA ASN A 109 -11.61 24.22 28.73
C ASN A 109 -10.21 23.55 28.94
N ASN A 110 -10.09 22.27 28.64
CA ASN A 110 -8.82 21.52 28.76
C ASN A 110 -8.04 21.54 27.45
N THR A 111 -7.37 22.66 27.17
CA THR A 111 -6.60 22.88 25.94
C THR A 111 -5.42 21.90 25.76
N ALA A 112 -4.86 21.38 26.86
CA ALA A 112 -3.75 20.43 26.81
C ALA A 112 -4.20 19.09 26.20
N SER A 113 -5.35 18.57 26.61
CA SER A 113 -5.93 17.35 26.05
C SER A 113 -6.32 17.51 24.58
N VAL A 114 -6.81 18.68 24.18
CA VAL A 114 -7.09 19.01 22.78
C VAL A 114 -5.82 18.88 21.95
N GLY A 115 -4.72 19.50 22.41
CA GLY A 115 -3.43 19.45 21.72
C GLY A 115 -2.92 18.01 21.54
N GLN A 116 -2.98 17.19 22.59
CA GLN A 116 -2.53 15.79 22.52
C GLN A 116 -3.32 14.97 21.50
N ASN A 117 -4.65 15.07 21.49
CA ASN A 117 -5.50 14.35 20.54
C ASN A 117 -5.25 14.79 19.10
N MET A 118 -5.00 16.09 18.87
CA MET A 118 -4.67 16.61 17.55
C MET A 118 -3.33 16.11 17.04
N VAL A 119 -2.29 16.02 17.88
CA VAL A 119 -0.98 15.46 17.50
C VAL A 119 -1.13 14.01 17.01
N VAL A 120 -1.90 13.18 17.74
CA VAL A 120 -2.13 11.78 17.33
C VAL A 120 -2.86 11.71 15.98
N ALA A 121 -3.89 12.54 15.79
CA ALA A 121 -4.65 12.61 14.54
C ALA A 121 -3.75 12.98 13.35
N PHE A 122 -2.98 14.07 13.48
CA PHE A 122 -2.09 14.51 12.39
C PHE A 122 -0.95 13.52 12.11
N ALA A 123 -0.37 12.91 13.14
CA ALA A 123 0.65 11.88 12.96
C ALA A 123 0.09 10.68 12.18
N GLY A 124 -1.10 10.20 12.53
CA GLY A 124 -1.76 9.09 11.86
C GLY A 124 -2.00 9.35 10.37
N VAL A 125 -2.58 10.50 10.02
CA VAL A 125 -2.86 10.82 8.62
C VAL A 125 -1.60 11.06 7.81
N THR A 126 -0.59 11.72 8.35
CA THR A 126 0.68 11.96 7.63
C THR A 126 1.38 10.66 7.30
N LEU A 127 1.48 9.73 8.26
CA LEU A 127 2.06 8.41 8.02
C LEU A 127 1.28 7.59 6.99
N ALA A 128 -0.06 7.64 7.05
CA ALA A 128 -0.93 6.96 6.09
C ALA A 128 -0.76 7.51 4.67
N LEU A 129 -0.65 8.84 4.50
CA LEU A 129 -0.44 9.46 3.20
C LEU A 129 0.95 9.18 2.63
N ILE A 130 1.99 9.15 3.47
CA ILE A 130 3.34 8.75 3.05
C ILE A 130 3.32 7.30 2.57
N ALA A 131 2.70 6.38 3.32
CA ALA A 131 2.57 4.99 2.92
C ALA A 131 1.83 4.84 1.57
N ALA A 132 0.73 5.57 1.39
CA ALA A 132 -0.04 5.57 0.15
C ALA A 132 0.76 6.07 -1.04
N SER A 133 1.46 7.20 -0.90
CA SER A 133 2.25 7.81 -1.98
C SER A 133 3.42 6.92 -2.40
N LEU A 134 4.16 6.36 -1.44
CA LEU A 134 5.24 5.41 -1.72
C LEU A 134 4.74 4.16 -2.41
N SER A 135 3.64 3.56 -1.91
CA SER A 135 3.02 2.39 -2.51
C SER A 135 2.59 2.64 -3.96
N PHE A 136 2.00 3.80 -4.22
CA PHE A 136 1.56 4.19 -5.57
C PHE A 136 2.74 4.34 -6.54
N VAL A 137 3.83 4.97 -6.13
CA VAL A 137 5.05 5.12 -6.95
C VAL A 137 5.66 3.75 -7.25
N VAL A 138 5.84 2.90 -6.24
CA VAL A 138 6.38 1.54 -6.39
C VAL A 138 5.52 0.71 -7.33
N LEU A 139 4.19 0.78 -7.17
CA LEU A 139 3.23 0.08 -8.02
C LEU A 139 3.38 0.46 -9.50
N ASN A 140 3.43 1.77 -9.80
CA ASN A 140 3.54 2.26 -11.17
C ASN A 140 4.84 1.85 -11.83
N ILE A 141 5.97 1.96 -11.12
CA ILE A 141 7.28 1.58 -11.65
C ILE A 141 7.35 0.07 -11.89
N ARG A 142 6.93 -0.76 -10.91
CA ARG A 142 6.91 -2.22 -11.04
C ARG A 142 6.00 -2.69 -12.16
N ARG A 143 4.80 -2.12 -12.24
CA ARG A 143 3.85 -2.43 -13.30
C ARG A 143 4.47 -2.19 -14.68
N ARG A 144 5.09 -1.02 -14.88
CA ARG A 144 5.75 -0.68 -16.15
C ARG A 144 6.84 -1.69 -16.51
N TRP A 145 7.70 -2.04 -15.56
CA TRP A 145 8.80 -2.98 -15.82
C TRP A 145 8.31 -4.38 -16.16
N LEU A 146 7.28 -4.87 -15.47
CA LEU A 146 6.72 -6.20 -15.73
C LEU A 146 6.07 -6.28 -17.11
N PHE A 147 5.37 -5.23 -17.55
CA PHE A 147 4.82 -5.18 -18.91
C PHE A 147 5.89 -5.03 -20.01
N GLU A 148 6.98 -4.33 -19.75
CA GLU A 148 8.11 -4.27 -20.66
C GLU A 148 8.78 -5.66 -20.82
N GLU A 149 8.94 -6.42 -19.73
CA GLU A 149 9.46 -7.78 -19.76
C GLU A 149 8.51 -8.76 -20.47
N LEU A 150 7.19 -8.65 -20.24
CA LEU A 150 6.19 -9.47 -20.92
C LEU A 150 6.25 -9.29 -22.44
N ARG A 151 6.33 -8.05 -22.91
CA ARG A 151 6.50 -7.75 -24.34
C ARG A 151 7.74 -8.41 -24.96
N LEU A 152 8.84 -8.41 -24.25
CA LEU A 152 10.08 -9.05 -24.75
C LEU A 152 9.89 -10.56 -24.88
N VAL A 153 9.26 -11.21 -23.91
CA VAL A 153 8.96 -12.65 -23.94
C VAL A 153 8.03 -13.00 -25.11
N GLU A 154 6.99 -12.21 -25.35
CA GLU A 154 6.07 -12.41 -26.47
C GLU A 154 6.75 -12.22 -27.83
N CYS A 155 7.61 -11.21 -27.96
CA CYS A 155 8.40 -11.00 -29.19
C CYS A 155 9.35 -12.17 -29.47
N ASP A 156 10.02 -12.71 -28.44
CA ASP A 156 10.91 -13.85 -28.57
C ASP A 156 10.14 -15.12 -28.95
N ALA A 157 8.97 -15.35 -28.36
CA ALA A 157 8.10 -16.48 -28.71
C ALA A 157 7.61 -16.40 -30.16
N GLN A 158 7.19 -15.22 -30.63
CA GLN A 158 6.77 -15.02 -32.02
C GLN A 158 7.93 -15.16 -33.03
N ALA A 159 9.14 -14.79 -32.65
CA ALA A 159 10.32 -14.96 -33.50
C ALA A 159 10.66 -16.44 -33.68
N LEU A 160 10.51 -17.26 -32.65
CA LEU A 160 10.72 -18.72 -32.72
C LEU A 160 9.70 -19.40 -33.62
N VAL A 161 8.43 -18.99 -33.57
CA VAL A 161 7.34 -19.53 -34.42
C VAL A 161 7.56 -19.14 -35.90
N LYS A 162 8.03 -17.92 -36.17
CA LYS A 162 8.32 -17.45 -37.54
C LYS A 162 9.65 -17.96 -38.14
N GLY A 163 10.62 -18.34 -37.32
CA GLY A 163 11.90 -18.86 -37.74
C GLY A 163 11.93 -20.39 -37.98
N GLY A 164 10.81 -21.08 -37.75
CA GLY A 164 10.64 -22.52 -37.90
C GLY A 164 9.99 -22.97 -39.24
N CYS A 165 10.11 -22.15 -40.32
CA CYS A 165 9.75 -22.53 -41.68
C CYS A 165 11.01 -22.62 -42.57
#